data_021981b629543f6ef3be1d803da83171
#
_entry.id   021981b629543f6ef3be1d803da83171
#
_cell.length_a   1.000
_cell.length_b   1.000
_cell.length_c   1.000
_cell.angle_alpha   90.00
_cell.angle_beta   90.00
_cell.angle_gamma   90.00
#
_symmetry.space_group_name_H-M   'P 1'
#
loop_
_entity.id
_entity.type
_entity.pdbx_description
1 polymer ?
#
loop_
_entity_poly.entity_id
_entity_poly.type
_entity_poly.pdbx_seq_one_letter_code
_entity_poly.pdbx_strand_id
1 'polypeptide(L)'
;MFKTILYPTDFSDNAGQSLDYLKQLSTAGAEKIVLLNVIHQRIIDSLETIHKAAYFQDARYHEDREEAELRLTQERRNKLEPIVAELKAAGFEVIVRIEKGYPVKEILKVEKEEAVSAIVIGSQGRNNIRGARIGSVSEKVTRRAASTVLLVKR
;
A
#
# COMPACT_ATOMS: atom_id res chain seq x y z
N MET A 1 -3.39 -6.62 -22.30
CA MET A 1 -3.60 -7.71 -21.34
C MET A 1 -3.66 -7.19 -19.91
N PHE A 2 -2.70 -6.43 -19.44
CA PHE A 2 -2.66 -5.89 -18.07
C PHE A 2 -3.04 -4.40 -18.03
N LYS A 3 -4.30 -4.05 -18.35
CA LYS A 3 -4.70 -2.63 -18.46
C LYS A 3 -4.59 -1.86 -17.14
N THR A 4 -5.11 -2.42 -16.06
CA THR A 4 -5.11 -1.81 -14.73
C THR A 4 -4.32 -2.69 -13.77
N ILE A 5 -3.31 -2.13 -13.12
CA ILE A 5 -2.44 -2.83 -12.18
C ILE A 5 -2.63 -2.27 -10.78
N LEU A 6 -2.80 -3.13 -9.80
CA LEU A 6 -2.76 -2.77 -8.39
C LEU A 6 -1.33 -2.92 -7.89
N TYR A 7 -0.78 -1.85 -7.33
CA TYR A 7 0.52 -1.84 -6.69
C TYR A 7 0.39 -1.45 -5.21
N PRO A 8 0.25 -2.42 -4.31
CA PRO A 8 0.32 -2.17 -2.88
C PRO A 8 1.77 -1.96 -2.43
N THR A 9 2.01 -0.90 -1.68
CA THR A 9 3.31 -0.58 -1.09
C THR A 9 3.18 -0.27 0.39
N ASP A 10 4.10 -0.79 1.20
CA ASP A 10 4.28 -0.46 2.60
C ASP A 10 5.54 0.42 2.83
N PHE A 11 6.10 0.94 1.75
CA PHE A 11 7.35 1.71 1.70
C PHE A 11 8.62 0.90 2.08
N SER A 12 8.52 -0.41 2.25
CA SER A 12 9.65 -1.27 2.58
C SER A 12 10.45 -1.71 1.35
N ASP A 13 9.86 -1.54 0.18
CA ASP A 13 10.52 -1.84 -1.08
C ASP A 13 11.76 -0.97 -1.23
N ASN A 14 12.89 -1.60 -1.51
CA ASN A 14 14.05 -0.89 -2.02
C ASN A 14 13.64 -0.27 -3.35
N ALA A 15 13.29 0.95 -3.27
CA ALA A 15 12.53 1.87 -4.10
C ALA A 15 12.76 1.85 -5.63
N GLY A 16 13.51 0.94 -6.17
CA GLY A 16 13.78 0.84 -7.60
C GLY A 16 13.13 -0.37 -8.27
N GLN A 17 13.23 -1.55 -7.68
CA GLN A 17 12.95 -2.80 -8.42
C GLN A 17 11.48 -2.95 -8.83
N SER A 18 10.54 -2.76 -7.92
CA SER A 18 9.11 -2.89 -8.27
C SER A 18 8.66 -1.83 -9.26
N LEU A 19 9.19 -0.61 -9.14
CA LEU A 19 8.91 0.48 -10.07
C LEU A 19 9.47 0.19 -11.48
N ASP A 20 10.66 -0.39 -11.58
CA ASP A 20 11.24 -0.77 -12.87
C ASP A 20 10.42 -1.85 -13.56
N TYR A 21 9.94 -2.85 -12.81
CA TYR A 21 9.00 -3.84 -13.36
C TYR A 21 7.69 -3.21 -13.81
N LEU A 22 7.11 -2.31 -13.01
CA LEU A 22 5.89 -1.60 -13.39
C LEU A 22 6.08 -0.80 -14.69
N LYS A 23 7.19 -0.08 -14.85
CA LYS A 23 7.50 0.66 -16.08
C LYS A 23 7.57 -0.25 -17.30
N GLN A 24 8.16 -1.43 -17.17
CA GLN A 24 8.22 -2.41 -18.25
C GLN A 24 6.84 -2.94 -18.64
N LEU A 25 5.88 -3.00 -17.72
CA LEU A 25 4.52 -3.44 -18.01
C LEU A 25 3.75 -2.47 -18.92
N SER A 26 4.20 -1.23 -19.10
CA SER A 26 3.64 -0.32 -20.09
C SER A 26 3.75 -0.89 -21.51
N THR A 27 4.85 -1.58 -21.81
CA THR A 27 5.05 -2.25 -23.12
C THR A 27 4.13 -3.46 -23.30
N ALA A 28 3.61 -4.03 -22.19
CA ALA A 28 2.63 -5.11 -22.18
C ALA A 28 1.17 -4.61 -22.16
N GLY A 29 0.96 -3.30 -22.36
CA GLY A 29 -0.35 -2.67 -22.46
C GLY A 29 -0.93 -2.21 -21.13
N ALA A 30 -0.12 -2.03 -20.11
CA ALA A 30 -0.55 -1.41 -18.87
C ALA A 30 -0.72 0.10 -19.04
N GLU A 31 -1.89 0.61 -18.67
CA GLU A 31 -2.29 2.01 -18.85
C GLU A 31 -2.50 2.72 -17.52
N LYS A 32 -2.98 1.99 -16.51
CA LYS A 32 -3.39 2.53 -15.21
C LYS A 32 -2.74 1.78 -14.05
N ILE A 33 -2.25 2.54 -13.07
CA ILE A 33 -1.74 2.01 -11.80
C ILE A 33 -2.64 2.48 -10.65
N VAL A 34 -3.16 1.56 -9.89
CA VAL A 34 -3.78 1.82 -8.59
C VAL A 34 -2.71 1.65 -7.53
N LEU A 35 -2.16 2.77 -7.06
CA LEU A 35 -1.14 2.80 -6.02
C LEU A 35 -1.80 2.79 -4.66
N LEU A 36 -1.63 1.70 -3.92
CA LEU A 36 -2.30 1.44 -2.65
C LEU A 36 -1.31 1.44 -1.49
N ASN A 37 -1.62 2.22 -0.45
CA ASN A 37 -1.04 2.06 0.87
C ASN A 37 -2.12 1.71 1.89
N VAL A 38 -1.88 0.72 2.72
CA VAL A 38 -2.78 0.34 3.80
C VAL A 38 -2.20 0.76 5.14
N ILE A 39 -2.92 1.61 5.86
CA ILE A 39 -2.65 1.93 7.25
C ILE A 39 -3.18 0.77 8.09
N HIS A 40 -2.27 0.02 8.69
CA HIS A 40 -2.64 -1.19 9.42
C HIS A 40 -3.56 -0.88 10.61
N GLN A 41 -4.60 -1.67 10.82
CA GLN A 41 -5.59 -1.49 11.88
C GLN A 41 -4.94 -1.31 13.27
N ARG A 42 -3.84 -2.01 13.55
CA ARG A 42 -3.10 -1.86 14.82
C ARG A 42 -2.58 -0.44 15.06
N ILE A 43 -2.24 0.30 14.00
CA ILE A 43 -1.80 1.70 14.12
C ILE A 43 -3.00 2.56 14.52
N ILE A 44 -4.15 2.34 13.91
CA ILE A 44 -5.40 3.04 14.24
C ILE A 44 -5.80 2.77 15.70
N ASP A 45 -5.75 1.50 16.11
CA ASP A 45 -6.08 1.10 17.49
C ASP A 45 -5.09 1.70 18.50
N SER A 46 -3.81 1.82 18.15
CA SER A 46 -2.80 2.44 19.01
C SER A 46 -3.02 3.94 19.21
N LEU A 47 -3.50 4.65 18.18
CA LEU A 47 -3.88 6.07 18.31
C LEU A 47 -4.98 6.25 19.35
N GLU A 48 -5.96 5.38 19.36
CA GLU A 48 -7.05 5.41 20.36
C GLU A 48 -6.53 5.23 21.78
N THR A 49 -5.58 4.30 21.97
CA THR A 49 -4.97 4.04 23.28
C THR A 49 -4.11 5.21 23.75
N ILE A 50 -3.32 5.80 22.88
CA ILE A 50 -2.47 6.97 23.17
C ILE A 50 -3.34 8.18 23.52
N HIS A 51 -4.44 8.39 22.80
CA HIS A 51 -5.40 9.46 23.05
C HIS A 51 -6.03 9.36 24.44
N LYS A 52 -6.50 8.17 24.80
CA LYS A 52 -7.07 7.93 26.14
C LYS A 52 -6.03 8.20 27.23
N ALA A 53 -4.79 7.73 27.06
CA ALA A 53 -3.72 7.95 28.02
C ALA A 53 -3.35 9.44 28.15
N ALA A 54 -3.23 10.17 27.05
CA ALA A 54 -2.92 11.60 27.03
C ALA A 54 -4.02 12.45 27.68
N TYR A 55 -5.29 12.12 27.44
CA TYR A 55 -6.44 12.79 28.06
C TYR A 55 -6.44 12.66 29.59
N PHE A 56 -6.00 11.51 30.14
CA PHE A 56 -5.89 11.30 31.58
C PHE A 56 -4.70 12.04 32.21
N GLN A 57 -3.66 12.37 31.43
CA GLN A 57 -2.47 13.08 31.91
C GLN A 57 -2.58 14.60 31.79
N ASP A 58 -3.17 15.12 30.73
CA ASP A 58 -3.40 16.55 30.52
C ASP A 58 -4.67 16.79 29.72
N ALA A 59 -5.73 17.28 30.38
CA ALA A 59 -7.01 17.62 29.75
C ALA A 59 -6.91 18.75 28.70
N ARG A 60 -5.74 19.38 28.54
CA ARG A 60 -5.46 20.37 27.49
C ARG A 60 -4.93 19.75 26.19
N TYR A 61 -4.62 18.47 26.18
CA TYR A 61 -4.20 17.78 24.97
C TYR A 61 -5.43 17.37 24.16
N HIS A 62 -5.73 18.15 23.12
CA HIS A 62 -6.90 18.00 22.27
C HIS A 62 -6.53 17.67 20.81
N GLU A 63 -5.63 16.73 20.60
CA GLU A 63 -5.60 16.14 19.26
C GLU A 63 -6.74 15.11 19.18
N ASP A 64 -7.80 15.41 18.45
CA ASP A 64 -8.89 14.48 18.22
C ASP A 64 -8.37 13.28 17.41
N ARG A 65 -8.96 12.10 17.66
CA ARG A 65 -8.67 10.89 16.90
C ARG A 65 -8.77 11.12 15.38
N GLU A 66 -9.79 11.85 14.96
CA GLU A 66 -10.01 12.19 13.55
C GLU A 66 -8.85 13.02 12.98
N GLU A 67 -8.34 13.98 13.73
CA GLU A 67 -7.18 14.78 13.33
C GLU A 67 -5.92 13.94 13.21
N ALA A 68 -5.68 13.04 14.16
CA ALA A 68 -4.54 12.11 14.12
C ALA A 68 -4.60 11.15 12.92
N GLU A 69 -5.77 10.62 12.62
CA GLU A 69 -5.99 9.78 11.44
C GLU A 69 -5.80 10.56 10.14
N LEU A 70 -6.31 11.80 10.09
CA LEU A 70 -6.16 12.68 8.94
C LEU A 70 -4.68 13.03 8.69
N ARG A 71 -3.95 13.39 9.74
CA ARG A 71 -2.51 13.65 9.68
C ARG A 71 -1.75 12.45 9.17
N LEU A 72 -2.02 11.26 9.69
CA LEU A 72 -1.38 10.02 9.26
C LEU A 72 -1.68 9.72 7.78
N THR A 73 -2.92 9.93 7.36
CA THR A 73 -3.31 9.76 5.95
C THR A 73 -2.55 10.74 5.06
N GLN A 74 -2.39 12.00 5.48
CA GLN A 74 -1.63 13.00 4.73
C GLN A 74 -0.13 12.66 4.66
N GLU A 75 0.46 12.18 5.75
CA GLU A 75 1.85 11.70 5.76
C GLU A 75 2.06 10.55 4.77
N ARG A 76 1.12 9.61 4.70
CA ARG A 76 1.16 8.51 3.72
C ARG A 76 1.06 9.02 2.29
N ARG A 77 0.17 9.98 2.05
CA ARG A 77 0.01 10.61 0.73
C ARG A 77 1.30 11.29 0.30
N ASN A 78 1.92 12.07 1.17
CA ASN A 78 3.19 12.76 0.87
C ASN A 78 4.31 11.76 0.53
N LYS A 79 4.36 10.61 1.22
CA LYS A 79 5.33 9.54 0.91
C LYS A 79 5.08 8.85 -0.43
N LEU A 80 3.85 8.86 -0.92
CA LEU A 80 3.49 8.27 -2.21
C LEU A 80 3.78 9.23 -3.38
N GLU A 81 3.85 10.53 -3.15
CA GLU A 81 4.03 11.54 -4.22
C GLU A 81 5.22 11.28 -5.14
N PRO A 82 6.43 10.95 -4.65
CA PRO A 82 7.56 10.63 -5.52
C PRO A 82 7.28 9.44 -6.43
N ILE A 83 6.60 8.41 -5.92
CA ILE A 83 6.21 7.23 -6.69
C ILE A 83 5.18 7.60 -7.76
N VAL A 84 4.20 8.42 -7.39
CA VAL A 84 3.18 8.95 -8.32
C VAL A 84 3.83 9.72 -9.46
N ALA A 85 4.76 10.63 -9.14
CA ALA A 85 5.47 11.43 -10.13
C ALA A 85 6.26 10.56 -11.12
N GLU A 86 6.94 9.54 -10.61
CA GLU A 86 7.74 8.61 -11.40
C GLU A 86 6.86 7.76 -12.34
N LEU A 87 5.73 7.26 -11.84
CA LEU A 87 4.79 6.47 -12.64
C LEU A 87 4.09 7.33 -13.70
N LYS A 88 3.69 8.55 -13.37
CA LYS A 88 3.14 9.50 -14.34
C LYS A 88 4.14 9.87 -15.42
N ALA A 89 5.41 10.10 -15.05
CA ALA A 89 6.48 10.35 -16.01
C ALA A 89 6.72 9.16 -16.97
N ALA A 90 6.43 7.94 -16.51
CA ALA A 90 6.46 6.74 -17.33
C ALA A 90 5.19 6.55 -18.20
N GLY A 91 4.24 7.47 -18.14
CA GLY A 91 3.05 7.48 -19.00
C GLY A 91 1.81 6.83 -18.43
N PHE A 92 1.81 6.44 -17.15
CA PHE A 92 0.64 5.82 -16.52
C PHE A 92 -0.38 6.85 -16.01
N GLU A 93 -1.66 6.50 -16.10
CA GLU A 93 -2.68 7.08 -15.23
C GLU A 93 -2.48 6.49 -13.81
N VAL A 94 -2.41 7.33 -12.78
CA VAL A 94 -2.17 6.89 -11.41
C VAL A 94 -3.33 7.29 -10.51
N ILE A 95 -3.96 6.30 -9.89
CA ILE A 95 -4.95 6.46 -8.83
C ILE A 95 -4.26 6.13 -7.51
N VAL A 96 -4.34 7.04 -6.54
CA VAL A 96 -3.81 6.82 -5.19
C VAL A 96 -4.94 6.40 -4.25
N ARG A 97 -4.77 5.24 -3.62
CA ARG A 97 -5.68 4.73 -2.58
C ARG A 97 -4.92 4.61 -1.26
N ILE A 98 -5.49 5.17 -0.20
CA ILE A 98 -5.02 4.98 1.17
C ILE A 98 -6.18 4.40 1.97
N GLU A 99 -6.04 3.14 2.32
CA GLU A 99 -7.05 2.37 3.05
C GLU A 99 -6.61 2.15 4.50
N LYS A 100 -7.58 1.97 5.39
CA LYS A 100 -7.35 1.64 6.80
C LYS A 100 -7.88 0.23 7.06
N GLY A 101 -7.07 -0.62 7.68
CA GLY A 101 -7.51 -1.99 7.97
C GLY A 101 -6.38 -3.01 7.96
N TYR A 102 -6.73 -4.23 7.62
CA TYR A 102 -5.78 -5.33 7.49
C TYR A 102 -5.30 -5.45 6.04
N PRO A 103 -3.98 -5.39 5.78
CA PRO A 103 -3.43 -5.27 4.43
C PRO A 103 -3.99 -6.26 3.42
N VAL A 104 -4.04 -7.54 3.74
CA VAL A 104 -4.56 -8.56 2.81
C VAL A 104 -6.02 -8.30 2.44
N LYS A 105 -6.85 -7.96 3.44
CA LYS A 105 -8.28 -7.68 3.23
C LYS A 105 -8.48 -6.45 2.33
N GLU A 106 -7.75 -5.38 2.61
CA GLU A 106 -7.88 -4.14 1.85
C GLU A 106 -7.32 -4.27 0.43
N ILE A 107 -6.21 -4.99 0.24
CA ILE A 107 -5.68 -5.29 -1.10
C ILE A 107 -6.72 -6.05 -1.95
N LEU A 108 -7.30 -7.12 -1.42
CA LEU A 108 -8.29 -7.92 -2.14
C LEU A 108 -9.62 -7.17 -2.36
N LYS A 109 -9.97 -6.24 -1.49
CA LYS A 109 -11.12 -5.34 -1.66
C LYS A 109 -10.87 -4.39 -2.82
N VAL A 110 -9.73 -3.69 -2.83
CA VAL A 110 -9.36 -2.74 -3.90
C VAL A 110 -9.18 -3.46 -5.23
N GLU A 111 -8.66 -4.68 -5.25
CA GLU A 111 -8.59 -5.54 -6.44
C GLU A 111 -9.94 -5.62 -7.15
N LYS A 112 -11.00 -5.86 -6.39
CA LYS A 112 -12.37 -5.99 -6.93
C LYS A 112 -12.97 -4.64 -7.31
N GLU A 113 -12.84 -3.64 -6.44
CA GLU A 113 -13.42 -2.31 -6.66
C GLU A 113 -12.86 -1.63 -7.91
N GLU A 114 -11.58 -1.77 -8.16
CA GLU A 114 -10.89 -1.17 -9.30
C GLU A 114 -10.83 -2.09 -10.54
N ALA A 115 -11.41 -3.28 -10.45
CA ALA A 115 -11.42 -4.28 -11.52
C ALA A 115 -10.01 -4.48 -12.14
N VAL A 116 -9.00 -4.66 -11.28
CA VAL A 116 -7.61 -4.77 -11.73
C VAL A 116 -7.35 -6.07 -12.48
N SER A 117 -6.46 -6.03 -13.43
CA SER A 117 -6.05 -7.19 -14.22
C SER A 117 -4.81 -7.89 -13.68
N ALA A 118 -4.02 -7.19 -12.88
CA ALA A 118 -2.86 -7.77 -12.19
C ALA A 118 -2.54 -7.03 -10.89
N ILE A 119 -1.90 -7.74 -9.96
CA ILE A 119 -1.31 -7.18 -8.75
C ILE A 119 0.19 -7.34 -8.85
N VAL A 120 0.94 -6.27 -8.69
CA VAL A 120 2.41 -6.30 -8.55
C VAL A 120 2.74 -6.08 -7.09
N ILE A 121 3.37 -7.04 -6.44
CA ILE A 121 3.69 -6.98 -5.02
C ILE A 121 5.11 -7.46 -4.73
N GLY A 122 5.81 -6.76 -3.84
CA GLY A 122 7.13 -7.20 -3.36
C GLY A 122 7.05 -8.49 -2.56
N SER A 123 8.04 -9.36 -2.71
CA SER A 123 8.08 -10.65 -2.01
C SER A 123 8.24 -10.52 -0.49
N GLN A 124 8.78 -9.39 -0.02
CA GLN A 124 9.07 -9.15 1.39
C GLN A 124 8.62 -7.73 1.79
N GLY A 125 8.03 -7.63 2.98
CA GLY A 125 7.62 -6.37 3.59
C GLY A 125 8.52 -5.94 4.75
N ARG A 126 8.01 -5.03 5.59
CA ARG A 126 8.73 -4.45 6.74
C ARG A 126 9.23 -5.47 7.76
N ASN A 127 8.46 -6.53 7.99
CA ASN A 127 8.77 -7.58 8.97
C ASN A 127 9.55 -8.72 8.28
N ASN A 128 10.73 -8.38 7.79
CA ASN A 128 11.59 -9.32 7.08
C ASN A 128 12.20 -10.32 8.07
N ILE A 129 11.59 -11.51 8.19
CA ILE A 129 12.20 -12.62 8.93
C ILE A 129 13.33 -13.16 8.06
N ARG A 130 14.58 -13.09 8.55
CA ARG A 130 15.74 -13.64 7.87
C ARG A 130 15.46 -15.09 7.44
N GLY A 131 15.59 -15.38 6.14
CA GLY A 131 15.36 -16.69 5.57
C GLY A 131 13.95 -16.94 5.02
N ALA A 132 12.96 -16.07 5.27
CA ALA A 132 11.67 -16.18 4.61
C ALA A 132 11.78 -15.70 3.15
N ARG A 133 11.43 -16.57 2.20
CA ARG A 133 11.46 -16.24 0.77
C ARG A 133 10.30 -15.37 0.32
N ILE A 134 9.19 -15.40 1.06
CA ILE A 134 7.95 -14.66 0.78
C ILE A 134 7.38 -14.13 2.10
N GLY A 135 6.96 -12.87 2.12
CA GLY A 135 6.30 -12.25 3.28
C GLY A 135 4.86 -12.74 3.46
N SER A 136 4.35 -12.61 4.69
CA SER A 136 3.02 -13.10 5.06
C SER A 136 1.87 -12.45 4.27
N VAL A 137 1.97 -11.16 3.95
CA VAL A 137 0.98 -10.44 3.14
C VAL A 137 1.05 -10.92 1.70
N SER A 138 2.25 -10.95 1.11
CA SER A 138 2.47 -11.35 -0.28
C SER A 138 2.03 -12.79 -0.53
N GLU A 139 2.32 -13.71 0.40
CA GLU A 139 1.86 -15.09 0.32
C GLU A 139 0.33 -15.20 0.32
N LYS A 140 -0.33 -14.52 1.25
CA LYS A 140 -1.80 -14.56 1.36
C LYS A 140 -2.49 -13.90 0.18
N VAL A 141 -1.94 -12.79 -0.34
CA VAL A 141 -2.46 -12.14 -1.55
C VAL A 141 -2.31 -13.07 -2.73
N THR A 142 -1.13 -13.67 -2.95
CA THR A 142 -0.89 -14.62 -4.05
C THR A 142 -1.87 -15.79 -4.03
N ARG A 143 -2.23 -16.29 -2.85
CA ARG A 143 -3.17 -17.42 -2.72
C ARG A 143 -4.64 -17.04 -2.95
N ARG A 144 -5.03 -15.79 -2.70
CA ARG A 144 -6.44 -15.38 -2.62
C ARG A 144 -6.87 -14.42 -3.72
N ALA A 145 -5.94 -13.78 -4.40
CA ALA A 145 -6.23 -12.87 -5.50
C ALA A 145 -6.93 -13.60 -6.64
N ALA A 146 -7.92 -12.95 -7.24
CA ALA A 146 -8.57 -13.42 -8.46
C ALA A 146 -7.76 -13.03 -9.71
N SER A 147 -6.99 -11.94 -9.61
CA SER A 147 -6.16 -11.42 -10.69
C SER A 147 -4.78 -12.10 -10.72
N THR A 148 -4.07 -11.94 -11.82
CA THR A 148 -2.67 -12.36 -11.92
C THR A 148 -1.82 -11.63 -10.89
N VAL A 149 -0.96 -12.36 -10.16
CA VAL A 149 -0.03 -11.78 -9.18
C VAL A 149 1.40 -11.89 -9.69
N LEU A 150 2.05 -10.75 -9.83
CA LEU A 150 3.46 -10.63 -10.13
C LEU A 150 4.21 -10.38 -8.82
N LEU A 151 4.94 -11.40 -8.37
CA LEU A 151 5.73 -11.34 -7.15
C LEU A 151 7.14 -10.88 -7.48
N VAL A 152 7.48 -9.66 -7.06
CA VAL A 152 8.83 -9.10 -7.27
C VAL A 152 9.74 -9.56 -6.14
N LYS A 153 10.73 -10.36 -6.48
CA LYS A 153 11.76 -10.83 -5.53
C LYS A 153 12.90 -9.81 -5.45
N ARG A 154 13.47 -9.70 -4.26
CA ARG A 154 14.72 -8.99 -4.04
C ARG A 154 15.90 -9.84 -4.51
#